data_d10600e76bca2570eefba7778dc25cc4
#
_entry.id   d10600e76bca2570eefba7778dc25cc4
#
_cell.length_a   1.000
_cell.length_b   1.000
_cell.length_c   1.000
_cell.angle_alpha   90.00
_cell.angle_beta   90.00
_cell.angle_gamma   90.00
#
_symmetry.space_group_name_H-M   'P 1'
#
loop_
_entity.id
_entity.type
_entity.pdbx_description
1 polymer ?
#
loop_
_entity_poly.entity_id
_entity_poly.type
_entity_poly.pdbx_seq_one_letter_code
_entity_poly.pdbx_strand_id
1 'polypeptide(L)'
;MDGNIVAQLFPGIASLMVQDTTIAIARIALIAFGFVLAYLGFKRILEPLIMVPMGIGMICINCGVLFLDGGKLGTLFLDPLVSDPAKLVDIMQINFLQPIYNLTFSNSLVACVVFLGVGAMCEIGFILANPWTSIIIAIFAECGTFVTLVLGVHLGLTPPEAAAVASIGGADGPMVLFTSLMLAPHLFVPISVIAYLYLSLTYAGYPWLVKLMVPKALRGKDIMYYAPEVPKSKKFIFILVCCGLLCLLLPMAAPLIMSFFLGMAIKESEIVPYQDLVENTLLYTGTLMLGLLLGTLCEASTLLNPKVAPLIVLGVLALAVSGAVGILGGYVVYWFKKGDFNPVVGIAGVSCVPTTAKIAQHAAEDEDPFSVVMPVAMGANIGGVIVSAIACGVFIATIGLVKQLT
;
A
#
# COMPACT_ATOMS: atom_id res chain seq x y z
N MET A 1 2.81 45.21 -9.17
CA MET A 1 3.35 44.48 -8.00
C MET A 1 4.57 45.23 -7.51
N ASP A 2 4.32 46.32 -6.80
CA ASP A 2 5.35 47.21 -6.37
C ASP A 2 5.89 46.83 -5.00
N GLY A 3 7.19 46.47 -4.99
CA GLY A 3 8.05 46.93 -3.92
C GLY A 3 8.11 46.18 -2.60
N ASN A 4 7.64 44.93 -2.45
CA ASN A 4 7.98 44.22 -1.23
C ASN A 4 9.20 43.31 -1.52
N ILE A 5 10.40 43.80 -1.28
CA ILE A 5 11.69 43.08 -1.42
C ILE A 5 11.63 41.74 -0.70
N VAL A 6 10.92 41.66 0.42
CA VAL A 6 10.70 40.40 1.19
C VAL A 6 9.91 39.37 0.37
N ALA A 7 8.92 39.81 -0.39
CA ALA A 7 8.14 38.91 -1.25
C ALA A 7 8.94 38.34 -2.42
N GLN A 8 9.91 39.09 -2.92
CA GLN A 8 10.82 38.65 -4.00
C GLN A 8 11.92 37.71 -3.45
N LEU A 9 12.44 37.98 -2.25
CA LEU A 9 13.48 37.17 -1.63
C LEU A 9 12.94 35.87 -0.99
N PHE A 10 11.71 35.91 -0.49
CA PHE A 10 11.08 34.79 0.22
C PHE A 10 9.70 34.44 -0.36
N PRO A 11 9.63 33.97 -1.62
CA PRO A 11 8.37 33.71 -2.32
C PRO A 11 7.49 32.66 -1.61
N GLY A 12 8.08 31.68 -0.91
CA GLY A 12 7.37 30.70 -0.13
C GLY A 12 6.54 31.32 1.02
N ILE A 13 7.10 32.31 1.72
CA ILE A 13 6.38 33.04 2.79
C ILE A 13 5.36 33.98 2.18
N ALA A 14 5.71 34.70 1.13
CA ALA A 14 4.81 35.63 0.45
C ALA A 14 3.59 34.90 -0.14
N SER A 15 3.78 33.68 -0.66
CA SER A 15 2.69 32.86 -1.20
C SER A 15 1.63 32.53 -0.14
N LEU A 16 2.03 32.33 1.12
CA LEU A 16 1.09 32.08 2.24
C LEU A 16 0.19 33.29 2.54
N MET A 17 0.71 34.52 2.30
CA MET A 17 -0.05 35.76 2.57
C MET A 17 -1.01 36.12 1.43
N VAL A 18 -0.75 35.66 0.21
CA VAL A 18 -1.55 35.98 -0.98
C VAL A 18 -2.60 34.92 -1.30
N GLN A 19 -2.35 33.69 -0.86
CA GLN A 19 -3.30 32.57 -1.04
C GLN A 19 -4.58 32.73 -0.22
N ASP A 20 -5.63 32.02 -0.68
CA ASP A 20 -6.84 31.84 0.15
C ASP A 20 -6.47 31.33 1.54
N THR A 21 -7.09 31.90 2.58
CA THR A 21 -6.82 31.60 3.98
C THR A 21 -6.98 30.10 4.28
N THR A 22 -7.95 29.44 3.69
CA THR A 22 -8.19 27.99 3.86
C THR A 22 -7.01 27.18 3.34
N ILE A 23 -6.51 27.51 2.16
CA ILE A 23 -5.35 26.83 1.56
C ILE A 23 -4.08 27.13 2.37
N ALA A 24 -3.88 28.36 2.82
CA ALA A 24 -2.73 28.73 3.64
C ALA A 24 -2.71 27.96 4.97
N ILE A 25 -3.85 27.84 5.65
CA ILE A 25 -3.98 27.05 6.89
C ILE A 25 -3.70 25.57 6.60
N ALA A 26 -4.27 25.02 5.53
CA ALA A 26 -4.01 23.63 5.15
C ALA A 26 -2.54 23.35 4.83
N ARG A 27 -1.85 24.28 4.15
CA ARG A 27 -0.40 24.17 3.91
C ARG A 27 0.39 24.11 5.21
N ILE A 28 0.11 25.01 6.17
CA ILE A 28 0.79 25.01 7.48
C ILE A 28 0.49 23.71 8.22
N ALA A 29 -0.76 23.23 8.19
CA ALA A 29 -1.13 21.97 8.82
C ALA A 29 -0.40 20.77 8.18
N LEU A 30 -0.28 20.72 6.84
CA LEU A 30 0.45 19.66 6.14
C LEU A 30 1.95 19.73 6.37
N ILE A 31 2.55 20.92 6.48
CA ILE A 31 3.95 21.07 6.88
C ILE A 31 4.15 20.47 8.28
N ALA A 32 3.31 20.85 9.24
CA ALA A 32 3.37 20.31 10.61
C ALA A 32 3.16 18.78 10.62
N PHE A 33 2.20 18.29 9.84
CA PHE A 33 1.92 16.85 9.72
C PHE A 33 3.10 16.10 9.06
N GLY A 34 3.76 16.68 8.06
CA GLY A 34 4.98 16.14 7.47
C GLY A 34 6.12 15.97 8.49
N PHE A 35 6.32 16.96 9.38
CA PHE A 35 7.26 16.83 10.50
C PHE A 35 6.88 15.68 11.44
N VAL A 36 5.61 15.55 11.77
CA VAL A 36 5.12 14.45 12.62
C VAL A 36 5.36 13.09 11.96
N LEU A 37 5.04 12.94 10.68
CA LEU A 37 5.26 11.68 9.93
C LEU A 37 6.75 11.31 9.88
N ALA A 38 7.62 12.26 9.52
CA ALA A 38 9.06 12.03 9.48
C ALA A 38 9.61 11.65 10.86
N TYR A 39 9.14 12.31 11.93
CA TYR A 39 9.55 12.02 13.29
C TYR A 39 9.06 10.66 13.78
N LEU A 40 7.80 10.29 13.51
CA LEU A 40 7.26 8.97 13.87
C LEU A 40 7.95 7.84 13.08
N GLY A 41 8.32 8.07 11.82
CA GLY A 41 9.16 7.18 11.04
C GLY A 41 10.56 7.05 11.65
N PHE A 42 11.21 8.16 12.02
CA PHE A 42 12.50 8.15 12.71
C PHE A 42 12.47 7.36 14.03
N LYS A 43 11.39 7.47 14.79
CA LYS A 43 11.17 6.71 16.03
C LYS A 43 10.76 5.27 15.79
N ARG A 44 10.59 4.83 14.54
CA ARG A 44 10.11 3.49 14.16
C ARG A 44 8.74 3.12 14.76
N ILE A 45 7.92 4.13 15.06
CA ILE A 45 6.51 3.95 15.47
C ILE A 45 5.65 3.67 14.23
N LEU A 46 5.99 4.32 13.11
CA LEU A 46 5.44 4.04 11.78
C LEU A 46 6.54 3.46 10.89
N GLU A 47 6.16 2.91 9.72
CA GLU A 47 7.10 2.32 8.75
C GLU A 47 8.12 3.36 8.26
N PRO A 48 9.41 3.28 8.64
CA PRO A 48 10.38 4.33 8.37
C PRO A 48 10.73 4.49 6.90
N LEU A 49 10.72 3.39 6.13
CA LEU A 49 11.13 3.38 4.71
C LEU A 49 10.24 4.28 3.83
N ILE A 50 8.99 4.43 4.21
CA ILE A 50 8.02 5.26 3.48
C ILE A 50 7.78 6.58 4.20
N MET A 51 7.62 6.58 5.53
CA MET A 51 7.20 7.77 6.28
C MET A 51 8.25 8.86 6.33
N VAL A 52 9.54 8.52 6.38
CA VAL A 52 10.60 9.54 6.38
C VAL A 52 10.66 10.28 5.03
N PRO A 53 10.81 9.64 3.87
CA PRO A 53 10.82 10.34 2.60
C PRO A 53 9.48 11.01 2.28
N MET A 54 8.35 10.41 2.66
CA MET A 54 7.02 11.00 2.48
C MET A 54 6.84 12.26 3.33
N GLY A 55 7.24 12.25 4.60
CA GLY A 55 7.19 13.42 5.47
C GLY A 55 8.04 14.58 4.94
N ILE A 56 9.26 14.29 4.48
CA ILE A 56 10.15 15.30 3.87
C ILE A 56 9.52 15.84 2.58
N GLY A 57 9.01 14.98 1.70
CA GLY A 57 8.33 15.40 0.48
C GLY A 57 7.14 16.32 0.77
N MET A 58 6.31 15.97 1.76
CA MET A 58 5.14 16.75 2.18
C MET A 58 5.54 18.13 2.74
N ILE A 59 6.60 18.21 3.53
CA ILE A 59 7.14 19.49 4.01
C ILE A 59 7.59 20.33 2.81
N CYS A 60 8.42 19.77 1.93
CA CYS A 60 9.03 20.49 0.84
C CYS A 60 8.01 21.02 -0.18
N ILE A 61 6.99 20.21 -0.55
CA ILE A 61 5.98 20.66 -1.53
C ILE A 61 5.13 21.81 -0.98
N ASN A 62 4.78 21.79 0.31
CA ASN A 62 3.97 22.84 0.93
C ASN A 62 4.79 24.06 1.36
N CYS A 63 6.10 23.94 1.59
CA CYS A 63 7.00 25.07 1.80
C CYS A 63 7.45 25.72 0.48
N GLY A 64 7.72 24.93 -0.57
CA GLY A 64 8.34 25.34 -1.81
C GLY A 64 7.38 25.91 -2.86
N VAL A 65 6.29 26.53 -2.45
CA VAL A 65 5.35 27.21 -3.36
C VAL A 65 5.88 28.59 -3.72
N LEU A 66 5.89 28.90 -5.03
CA LEU A 66 6.39 30.15 -5.58
C LEU A 66 5.43 30.72 -6.63
N PHE A 67 5.69 31.94 -7.06
CA PHE A 67 4.94 32.59 -8.13
C PHE A 67 5.57 32.21 -9.48
N LEU A 68 4.82 31.47 -10.28
CA LEU A 68 5.15 31.12 -11.66
C LEU A 68 4.74 32.23 -12.64
N ASP A 69 5.15 32.09 -13.90
CA ASP A 69 4.77 32.99 -14.97
C ASP A 69 3.24 33.15 -15.05
N GLY A 70 2.81 34.41 -15.21
CA GLY A 70 1.37 34.76 -15.18
C GLY A 70 0.78 34.89 -13.79
N GLY A 71 1.59 34.91 -12.71
CA GLY A 71 1.14 35.12 -11.33
C GLY A 71 0.42 33.93 -10.69
N LYS A 72 0.49 32.76 -11.31
CA LYS A 72 -0.03 31.51 -10.74
C LYS A 72 0.92 30.99 -9.66
N LEU A 73 0.35 30.42 -8.60
CA LEU A 73 1.13 29.73 -7.59
C LEU A 73 1.39 28.29 -8.03
N GLY A 74 2.61 27.81 -7.83
CA GLY A 74 3.01 26.44 -8.16
C GLY A 74 4.33 26.06 -7.50
N THR A 75 4.86 24.91 -7.84
CA THR A 75 6.11 24.37 -7.26
C THR A 75 7.06 23.91 -8.37
N LEU A 76 8.34 23.75 -8.04
CA LEU A 76 9.35 23.17 -8.94
C LEU A 76 9.57 21.67 -8.69
N PHE A 77 8.67 21.00 -7.96
CA PHE A 77 8.80 19.59 -7.66
C PHE A 77 8.11 18.72 -8.71
N LEU A 78 6.81 18.91 -8.89
CA LEU A 78 6.03 18.08 -9.80
C LEU A 78 4.65 18.72 -10.03
N ASP A 79 4.08 18.53 -11.21
CA ASP A 79 2.69 18.86 -11.55
C ASP A 79 1.99 17.59 -12.06
N PRO A 80 1.12 16.97 -11.24
CA PRO A 80 0.45 15.72 -11.61
C PRO A 80 -0.68 15.90 -12.64
N LEU A 81 -1.09 17.15 -12.92
CA LEU A 81 -2.24 17.46 -13.77
C LEU A 81 -1.85 17.77 -15.23
N VAL A 82 -0.56 17.80 -15.53
CA VAL A 82 -0.10 18.09 -16.89
C VAL A 82 -0.35 16.89 -17.79
N SER A 83 -1.25 17.10 -18.75
CA SER A 83 -1.62 16.11 -19.77
C SER A 83 -1.18 16.49 -21.20
N ASP A 84 -0.79 17.75 -21.42
CA ASP A 84 -0.35 18.25 -22.73
C ASP A 84 1.09 17.79 -23.02
N PRO A 85 1.34 16.96 -24.07
CA PRO A 85 2.66 16.46 -24.39
C PRO A 85 3.70 17.56 -24.68
N ALA A 86 3.30 18.69 -25.25
CA ALA A 86 4.20 19.79 -25.56
C ALA A 86 4.69 20.47 -24.27
N LYS A 87 3.80 20.71 -23.32
CA LYS A 87 4.14 21.29 -22.02
C LYS A 87 4.91 20.31 -21.14
N LEU A 88 4.66 19.00 -21.30
CA LEU A 88 5.31 17.97 -20.51
C LEU A 88 6.84 17.98 -20.69
N VAL A 89 7.33 18.21 -21.90
CA VAL A 89 8.78 18.28 -22.20
C VAL A 89 9.43 19.44 -21.44
N ASP A 90 8.80 20.62 -21.46
CA ASP A 90 9.32 21.80 -20.77
C ASP A 90 9.29 21.62 -19.25
N ILE A 91 8.19 21.07 -18.71
CA ILE A 91 8.03 20.83 -17.27
C ILE A 91 8.99 19.74 -16.78
N MET A 92 9.27 18.70 -17.58
CA MET A 92 10.25 17.67 -17.23
C MET A 92 11.68 18.23 -17.09
N GLN A 93 11.99 19.37 -17.71
CA GLN A 93 13.30 20.04 -17.56
C GLN A 93 13.35 20.95 -16.33
N ILE A 94 12.20 21.46 -15.89
CA ILE A 94 12.09 22.44 -14.80
C ILE A 94 11.77 21.74 -13.47
N ASN A 95 10.79 20.84 -13.47
CA ASN A 95 10.31 20.20 -12.25
C ASN A 95 11.16 18.96 -11.89
N PHE A 96 11.77 19.01 -10.73
CA PHE A 96 12.77 18.03 -10.26
C PHE A 96 12.30 16.57 -10.30
N LEU A 97 11.07 16.29 -9.86
CA LEU A 97 10.53 14.93 -9.77
C LEU A 97 9.63 14.53 -10.95
N GLN A 98 9.35 15.45 -11.87
CA GLN A 98 8.44 15.18 -12.99
C GLN A 98 8.88 14.00 -13.87
N PRO A 99 10.17 13.86 -14.23
CA PRO A 99 10.63 12.72 -15.01
C PRO A 99 10.37 11.38 -14.30
N ILE A 100 10.68 11.33 -13.00
CA ILE A 100 10.46 10.10 -12.19
C ILE A 100 8.97 9.81 -12.08
N TYR A 101 8.14 10.83 -11.81
CA TYR A 101 6.69 10.68 -11.73
C TYR A 101 6.11 10.11 -13.03
N ASN A 102 6.44 10.69 -14.17
CA ASN A 102 5.88 10.27 -15.45
C ASN A 102 6.37 8.89 -15.91
N LEU A 103 7.64 8.57 -15.67
CA LEU A 103 8.23 7.30 -16.09
C LEU A 103 7.87 6.13 -15.18
N THR A 104 7.54 6.38 -13.92
CA THR A 104 7.44 5.29 -12.94
C THR A 104 6.12 5.26 -12.18
N PHE A 105 5.62 6.43 -11.74
CA PHE A 105 4.46 6.49 -10.87
C PHE A 105 3.14 6.53 -11.64
N SER A 106 3.03 7.41 -12.63
CA SER A 106 1.80 7.61 -13.40
C SER A 106 1.39 6.40 -14.26
N ASN A 107 2.30 5.48 -14.52
CA ASN A 107 2.05 4.22 -15.24
C ASN A 107 2.12 2.97 -14.35
N SER A 108 2.21 3.16 -13.02
CA SER A 108 2.35 2.08 -12.02
C SER A 108 3.62 1.22 -12.13
N LEU A 109 4.63 1.64 -12.89
CA LEU A 109 5.89 0.88 -12.99
C LEU A 109 6.56 0.74 -11.62
N VAL A 110 6.58 1.81 -10.80
CA VAL A 110 7.15 1.75 -9.46
C VAL A 110 6.41 0.74 -8.58
N ALA A 111 5.08 0.64 -8.71
CA ALA A 111 4.29 -0.37 -8.01
C ALA A 111 4.70 -1.79 -8.41
N CYS A 112 4.89 -2.03 -9.71
CA CYS A 112 5.37 -3.31 -10.23
C CYS A 112 6.79 -3.66 -9.74
N VAL A 113 7.70 -2.67 -9.68
CA VAL A 113 9.07 -2.88 -9.17
C VAL A 113 9.07 -3.20 -7.68
N VAL A 114 8.28 -2.49 -6.87
CA VAL A 114 8.15 -2.79 -5.44
C VAL A 114 7.53 -4.18 -5.26
N PHE A 115 6.54 -4.53 -6.07
CA PHE A 115 5.85 -5.81 -5.99
C PHE A 115 6.73 -7.00 -6.43
N LEU A 116 7.64 -6.77 -7.37
CA LEU A 116 8.72 -7.70 -7.72
C LEU A 116 9.62 -7.99 -6.51
N GLY A 117 10.02 -6.95 -5.77
CA GLY A 117 10.80 -7.08 -4.54
C GLY A 117 10.04 -7.83 -3.44
N VAL A 118 8.75 -7.51 -3.24
CA VAL A 118 7.89 -8.23 -2.30
C VAL A 118 7.80 -9.72 -2.67
N GLY A 119 7.64 -10.04 -3.96
CA GLY A 119 7.66 -11.42 -4.44
C GLY A 119 8.96 -12.15 -4.12
N ALA A 120 10.11 -11.50 -4.29
CA ALA A 120 11.41 -12.08 -3.97
C ALA A 120 11.60 -12.33 -2.46
N MET A 121 10.97 -11.54 -1.60
CA MET A 121 10.96 -11.78 -0.14
C MET A 121 10.05 -12.93 0.28
N CYS A 122 9.09 -13.32 -0.54
CA CYS A 122 8.12 -14.36 -0.20
C CYS A 122 8.72 -15.77 -0.26
N GLU A 123 8.46 -16.58 0.77
CA GLU A 123 8.82 -18.00 0.81
C GLU A 123 7.58 -18.86 0.52
N ILE A 124 7.42 -19.26 -0.73
CA ILE A 124 6.24 -19.98 -1.20
C ILE A 124 6.04 -21.34 -0.51
N GLY A 125 7.10 -21.89 0.07
CA GLY A 125 7.05 -23.11 0.85
C GLY A 125 6.06 -23.07 2.01
N PHE A 126 5.90 -21.91 2.64
CA PHE A 126 5.00 -21.74 3.78
C PHE A 126 3.52 -21.88 3.41
N ILE A 127 3.10 -21.33 2.25
CA ILE A 127 1.72 -21.52 1.78
C ILE A 127 1.49 -22.95 1.31
N LEU A 128 2.47 -23.55 0.63
CA LEU A 128 2.35 -24.93 0.14
C LEU A 128 2.32 -25.97 1.27
N ALA A 129 2.95 -25.65 2.40
CA ALA A 129 2.89 -26.50 3.59
C ALA A 129 1.52 -26.52 4.27
N ASN A 130 0.80 -25.39 4.27
CA ASN A 130 -0.52 -25.24 4.91
C ASN A 130 -1.50 -24.46 4.04
N PRO A 131 -1.84 -24.95 2.82
CA PRO A 131 -2.59 -24.17 1.85
C PRO A 131 -4.00 -23.80 2.32
N TRP A 132 -4.73 -24.72 2.93
CA TRP A 132 -6.09 -24.48 3.41
C TRP A 132 -6.13 -23.43 4.54
N THR A 133 -5.20 -23.50 5.48
CA THR A 133 -5.08 -22.51 6.56
C THR A 133 -4.80 -21.13 5.98
N SER A 134 -3.85 -21.03 5.07
CA SER A 134 -3.45 -19.78 4.44
C SER A 134 -4.58 -19.16 3.62
N ILE A 135 -5.28 -19.95 2.80
CA ILE A 135 -6.38 -19.47 1.96
C ILE A 135 -7.58 -19.04 2.79
N ILE A 136 -7.99 -19.81 3.82
CA ILE A 136 -9.10 -19.44 4.68
C ILE A 136 -8.83 -18.08 5.34
N ILE A 137 -7.68 -17.92 5.96
CA ILE A 137 -7.32 -16.67 6.65
C ILE A 137 -7.28 -15.50 5.65
N ALA A 138 -6.71 -15.70 4.46
CA ALA A 138 -6.63 -14.69 3.42
C ALA A 138 -8.02 -14.22 2.94
N ILE A 139 -8.94 -15.17 2.69
CA ILE A 139 -10.33 -14.85 2.28
C ILE A 139 -11.04 -14.04 3.37
N PHE A 140 -10.89 -14.42 4.64
CA PHE A 140 -11.48 -13.67 5.75
C PHE A 140 -10.89 -12.24 5.83
N ALA A 141 -9.58 -12.09 5.71
CA ALA A 141 -8.94 -10.79 5.72
C ALA A 141 -9.39 -9.91 4.55
N GLU A 142 -9.66 -10.48 3.37
CA GLU A 142 -10.13 -9.73 2.20
C GLU A 142 -11.58 -9.24 2.34
N CYS A 143 -12.36 -9.72 3.30
CA CYS A 143 -13.74 -9.24 3.53
C CYS A 143 -13.81 -7.73 3.76
N GLY A 144 -12.77 -7.10 4.31
CA GLY A 144 -12.70 -5.64 4.47
C GLY A 144 -12.79 -4.89 3.15
N THR A 145 -12.17 -5.41 2.10
CA THR A 145 -12.26 -4.87 0.74
C THR A 145 -13.70 -4.86 0.24
N PHE A 146 -14.42 -5.98 0.38
CA PHE A 146 -15.81 -6.08 -0.08
C PHE A 146 -16.76 -5.21 0.75
N VAL A 147 -16.60 -5.17 2.06
CA VAL A 147 -17.40 -4.29 2.94
C VAL A 147 -17.19 -2.83 2.57
N THR A 148 -15.95 -2.43 2.31
CA THR A 148 -15.62 -1.05 1.93
C THR A 148 -16.19 -0.67 0.57
N LEU A 149 -16.22 -1.60 -0.39
CA LEU A 149 -16.87 -1.38 -1.68
C LEU A 149 -18.35 -1.02 -1.50
N VAL A 150 -19.09 -1.82 -0.73
CA VAL A 150 -20.51 -1.59 -0.47
C VAL A 150 -20.72 -0.25 0.24
N LEU A 151 -19.95 0.03 1.29
CA LEU A 151 -20.04 1.28 2.04
C LEU A 151 -19.68 2.50 1.18
N GLY A 152 -18.68 2.39 0.30
CA GLY A 152 -18.26 3.46 -0.60
C GLY A 152 -19.38 3.86 -1.56
N VAL A 153 -20.09 2.90 -2.13
CA VAL A 153 -21.25 3.17 -3.00
C VAL A 153 -22.38 3.83 -2.19
N HIS A 154 -22.64 3.38 -0.95
CA HIS A 154 -23.65 4.02 -0.08
C HIS A 154 -23.28 5.45 0.34
N LEU A 155 -21.99 5.77 0.42
CA LEU A 155 -21.51 7.13 0.69
C LEU A 155 -21.47 8.03 -0.56
N GLY A 156 -22.00 7.56 -1.69
CA GLY A 156 -22.16 8.34 -2.93
C GLY A 156 -20.96 8.31 -3.87
N LEU A 157 -20.00 7.41 -3.67
CA LEU A 157 -18.94 7.14 -4.64
C LEU A 157 -19.51 6.33 -5.80
N THR A 158 -19.02 6.58 -7.01
CA THR A 158 -19.33 5.71 -8.14
C THR A 158 -18.72 4.31 -7.93
N PRO A 159 -19.26 3.24 -8.51
CA PRO A 159 -18.70 1.88 -8.34
C PRO A 159 -17.19 1.78 -8.64
N PRO A 160 -16.63 2.43 -9.70
CA PRO A 160 -15.19 2.46 -9.91
C PRO A 160 -14.42 3.18 -8.81
N GLU A 161 -14.90 4.32 -8.31
CA GLU A 161 -14.28 5.07 -7.21
C GLU A 161 -14.31 4.24 -5.91
N ALA A 162 -15.46 3.64 -5.61
CA ALA A 162 -15.63 2.79 -4.43
C ALA A 162 -14.71 1.55 -4.47
N ALA A 163 -14.56 0.91 -5.62
CA ALA A 163 -13.68 -0.24 -5.78
C ALA A 163 -12.19 0.15 -5.67
N ALA A 164 -11.82 1.32 -6.20
CA ALA A 164 -10.46 1.84 -6.06
C ALA A 164 -10.10 2.08 -4.59
N VAL A 165 -11.01 2.67 -3.80
CA VAL A 165 -10.80 2.87 -2.35
C VAL A 165 -10.87 1.56 -1.59
N ALA A 166 -11.77 0.66 -1.97
CA ALA A 166 -11.94 -0.63 -1.32
C ALA A 166 -10.67 -1.49 -1.37
N SER A 167 -9.86 -1.36 -2.44
CA SER A 167 -8.58 -2.08 -2.56
C SER A 167 -7.60 -1.78 -1.41
N ILE A 168 -7.79 -0.69 -0.65
CA ILE A 168 -7.03 -0.40 0.58
C ILE A 168 -7.21 -1.51 1.62
N GLY A 169 -8.37 -2.18 1.64
CA GLY A 169 -8.67 -3.26 2.58
C GLY A 169 -7.72 -4.45 2.47
N GLY A 170 -7.22 -4.76 1.28
CA GLY A 170 -6.17 -5.76 1.08
C GLY A 170 -4.84 -5.37 1.72
N ALA A 171 -4.64 -4.09 2.08
CA ALA A 171 -3.42 -3.53 2.65
C ALA A 171 -2.16 -3.76 1.80
N ASP A 172 -2.32 -3.83 0.51
CA ASP A 172 -1.24 -3.99 -0.47
C ASP A 172 -1.06 -2.70 -1.28
N GLY A 173 -0.03 -1.91 -0.96
CA GLY A 173 0.22 -0.62 -1.58
C GLY A 173 0.28 -0.66 -3.10
N PRO A 174 1.12 -1.50 -3.72
CA PRO A 174 1.18 -1.69 -5.16
C PRO A 174 -0.16 -2.02 -5.82
N MET A 175 -0.98 -2.86 -5.19
CA MET A 175 -2.32 -3.19 -5.67
C MET A 175 -3.25 -1.98 -5.65
N VAL A 176 -3.20 -1.18 -4.57
CA VAL A 176 -4.02 0.04 -4.47
C VAL A 176 -3.63 1.05 -5.54
N LEU A 177 -2.33 1.26 -5.79
CA LEU A 177 -1.86 2.14 -6.87
C LEU A 177 -2.38 1.68 -8.22
N PHE A 178 -2.21 0.40 -8.52
CA PHE A 178 -2.64 -0.16 -9.81
C PHE A 178 -4.15 -0.08 -9.99
N THR A 179 -4.92 -0.49 -8.98
CA THR A 179 -6.39 -0.49 -9.04
C THR A 179 -6.96 0.92 -9.15
N SER A 180 -6.41 1.88 -8.39
CA SER A 180 -6.87 3.27 -8.44
C SER A 180 -6.55 3.95 -9.78
N LEU A 181 -5.39 3.65 -10.38
CA LEU A 181 -5.05 4.14 -11.72
C LEU A 181 -6.02 3.60 -12.78
N MET A 182 -6.38 2.33 -12.69
CA MET A 182 -7.25 1.68 -13.68
C MET A 182 -8.73 2.08 -13.54
N LEU A 183 -9.23 2.22 -12.31
CA LEU A 183 -10.66 2.43 -12.05
C LEU A 183 -11.04 3.90 -11.80
N ALA A 184 -10.19 4.67 -11.11
CA ALA A 184 -10.46 6.04 -10.73
C ALA A 184 -9.22 6.94 -10.90
N PRO A 185 -8.72 7.18 -12.14
CA PRO A 185 -7.50 7.96 -12.36
C PRO A 185 -7.56 9.36 -11.78
N HIS A 186 -8.73 10.00 -11.74
CA HIS A 186 -8.93 11.33 -11.17
C HIS A 186 -8.82 11.37 -9.63
N LEU A 187 -8.92 10.23 -8.94
CA LEU A 187 -8.70 10.07 -7.51
C LEU A 187 -7.40 9.31 -7.19
N PHE A 188 -6.59 8.99 -8.21
CA PHE A 188 -5.37 8.22 -8.07
C PHE A 188 -4.44 8.82 -7.00
N VAL A 189 -4.19 10.13 -7.07
CA VAL A 189 -3.32 10.83 -6.13
C VAL A 189 -3.84 10.75 -4.68
N PRO A 190 -5.07 11.21 -4.36
CA PRO A 190 -5.56 11.13 -2.99
C PRO A 190 -5.70 9.70 -2.46
N ILE A 191 -6.14 8.73 -3.28
CA ILE A 191 -6.23 7.33 -2.86
C ILE A 191 -4.83 6.79 -2.53
N SER A 192 -3.84 7.07 -3.38
CA SER A 192 -2.46 6.62 -3.16
C SER A 192 -1.87 7.16 -1.86
N VAL A 193 -2.00 8.46 -1.62
CA VAL A 193 -1.54 9.11 -0.40
C VAL A 193 -2.20 8.51 0.85
N ILE A 194 -3.52 8.40 0.83
CA ILE A 194 -4.31 7.85 1.94
C ILE A 194 -3.92 6.39 2.20
N ALA A 195 -3.79 5.58 1.15
CA ALA A 195 -3.42 4.18 1.28
C ALA A 195 -2.08 4.01 2.01
N TYR A 196 -1.05 4.71 1.59
CA TYR A 196 0.27 4.56 2.20
C TYR A 196 0.36 5.15 3.60
N LEU A 197 -0.37 6.23 3.91
CA LEU A 197 -0.53 6.71 5.28
C LEU A 197 -1.15 5.64 6.18
N TYR A 198 -2.19 4.96 5.71
CA TYR A 198 -2.88 3.93 6.48
C TYR A 198 -2.14 2.61 6.56
N LEU A 199 -1.42 2.21 5.51
CA LEU A 199 -0.51 1.06 5.58
C LEU A 199 0.52 1.24 6.70
N SER A 200 1.03 2.45 6.88
CA SER A 200 1.92 2.75 8.01
C SER A 200 1.19 2.76 9.35
N LEU A 201 -0.07 3.17 9.38
CA LEU A 201 -0.88 3.15 10.60
C LEU A 201 -1.20 1.72 11.05
N THR A 202 -1.30 0.74 10.14
CA THR A 202 -1.47 -0.68 10.51
C THR A 202 -0.33 -1.20 11.36
N TYR A 203 0.89 -0.72 11.13
CA TYR A 203 2.07 -1.07 11.93
C TYR A 203 1.89 -0.73 13.42
N ALA A 204 1.26 0.40 13.71
CA ALA A 204 0.96 0.83 15.08
C ALA A 204 -0.38 0.28 15.61
N GLY A 205 -1.40 0.17 14.77
CA GLY A 205 -2.77 -0.15 15.18
C GLY A 205 -3.07 -1.65 15.30
N TYR A 206 -2.50 -2.48 14.45
CA TYR A 206 -2.76 -3.92 14.46
C TYR A 206 -2.26 -4.64 15.72
N PRO A 207 -1.11 -4.32 16.32
CA PRO A 207 -0.75 -4.88 17.62
C PRO A 207 -1.80 -4.65 18.69
N TRP A 208 -2.40 -3.45 18.69
CA TRP A 208 -3.49 -3.13 19.61
C TRP A 208 -4.78 -3.91 19.29
N LEU A 209 -5.14 -4.04 18.01
CA LEU A 209 -6.30 -4.82 17.55
C LEU A 209 -6.17 -6.29 17.94
N VAL A 210 -4.98 -6.89 17.77
CA VAL A 210 -4.69 -8.27 18.19
C VAL A 210 -4.87 -8.40 19.70
N LYS A 211 -4.34 -7.47 20.50
CA LYS A 211 -4.48 -7.46 21.97
C LYS A 211 -5.94 -7.32 22.42
N LEU A 212 -6.76 -6.62 21.65
CA LEU A 212 -8.19 -6.47 21.93
C LEU A 212 -8.99 -7.74 21.63
N MET A 213 -8.69 -8.40 20.51
CA MET A 213 -9.52 -9.50 19.99
C MET A 213 -9.06 -10.89 20.44
N VAL A 214 -7.76 -11.06 20.72
CA VAL A 214 -7.20 -12.37 21.09
C VAL A 214 -6.80 -12.37 22.57
N PRO A 215 -7.41 -13.21 23.43
CA PRO A 215 -7.03 -13.32 24.83
C PRO A 215 -5.58 -13.78 25.02
N LYS A 216 -4.95 -13.36 26.11
CA LYS A 216 -3.55 -13.68 26.45
C LYS A 216 -3.24 -15.18 26.37
N ALA A 217 -4.12 -16.02 26.90
CA ALA A 217 -3.97 -17.48 26.91
C ALA A 217 -3.88 -18.11 25.51
N LEU A 218 -4.44 -17.45 24.49
CA LEU A 218 -4.38 -17.91 23.12
C LEU A 218 -3.24 -17.27 22.34
N ARG A 219 -2.82 -16.04 22.71
CA ARG A 219 -1.72 -15.35 22.01
C ARG A 219 -0.38 -16.05 22.18
N GLY A 220 -0.05 -16.50 23.39
CA GLY A 220 1.19 -17.23 23.69
C GLY A 220 1.18 -18.69 23.23
N LYS A 221 0.12 -19.16 22.55
CA LYS A 221 0.05 -20.54 22.14
C LYS A 221 1.02 -20.82 20.98
N ASP A 222 1.96 -21.75 21.20
CA ASP A 222 2.84 -22.25 20.15
C ASP A 222 2.05 -23.09 19.13
N ILE A 223 2.45 -23.03 17.87
CA ILE A 223 1.90 -23.84 16.80
C ILE A 223 2.92 -24.92 16.46
N MET A 224 2.56 -26.19 16.67
CA MET A 224 3.36 -27.28 16.14
C MET A 224 3.41 -27.18 14.62
N TYR A 225 4.47 -26.55 14.12
CA TYR A 225 4.69 -26.37 12.69
C TYR A 225 5.45 -27.55 12.13
N TYR A 226 4.70 -28.50 11.55
CA TYR A 226 5.31 -29.50 10.69
C TYR A 226 5.33 -28.95 9.26
N ALA A 227 6.47 -28.43 8.81
CA ALA A 227 6.67 -28.06 7.42
C ALA A 227 7.29 -29.27 6.69
N PRO A 228 6.52 -30.00 5.87
CA PRO A 228 7.17 -30.89 4.92
C PRO A 228 8.04 -30.05 4.00
N GLU A 229 9.31 -30.44 3.82
CA GLU A 229 10.18 -29.79 2.86
C GLU A 229 9.57 -29.94 1.46
N VAL A 230 9.09 -28.84 0.90
CA VAL A 230 8.57 -28.82 -0.46
C VAL A 230 9.75 -28.72 -1.44
N PRO A 231 9.93 -29.68 -2.35
CA PRO A 231 11.04 -29.65 -3.31
C PRO A 231 11.00 -28.37 -4.16
N LYS A 232 12.16 -27.76 -4.42
CA LYS A 232 12.32 -26.52 -5.20
C LYS A 232 11.64 -26.59 -6.56
N SER A 233 11.76 -27.71 -7.27
CA SER A 233 11.08 -27.93 -8.55
C SER A 233 9.55 -27.80 -8.44
N LYS A 234 8.95 -28.30 -7.37
CA LYS A 234 7.49 -28.17 -7.15
C LYS A 234 7.10 -26.72 -6.86
N LYS A 235 7.88 -25.98 -6.05
CA LYS A 235 7.67 -24.57 -5.79
C LYS A 235 7.75 -23.77 -7.09
N PHE A 236 8.79 -23.97 -7.88
CA PHE A 236 9.01 -23.26 -9.14
C PHE A 236 7.89 -23.55 -10.18
N ILE A 237 7.49 -24.82 -10.35
CA ILE A 237 6.38 -25.19 -11.24
C ILE A 237 5.09 -24.55 -10.76
N PHE A 238 4.80 -24.54 -9.44
CA PHE A 238 3.63 -23.90 -8.89
C PHE A 238 3.60 -22.41 -9.22
N ILE A 239 4.74 -21.70 -9.05
CA ILE A 239 4.88 -20.27 -9.40
C ILE A 239 4.55 -20.02 -10.86
N LEU A 240 5.11 -20.81 -11.78
CA LEU A 240 4.87 -20.65 -13.21
C LEU A 240 3.40 -20.92 -13.60
N VAL A 241 2.83 -21.98 -13.06
CA VAL A 241 1.43 -22.35 -13.33
C VAL A 241 0.47 -21.30 -12.79
N CYS A 242 0.67 -20.84 -11.55
CA CYS A 242 -0.16 -19.78 -10.95
C CYS A 242 -0.02 -18.47 -11.72
N CYS A 243 1.19 -18.06 -12.06
CA CYS A 243 1.43 -16.86 -12.86
C CYS A 243 0.69 -16.93 -14.21
N GLY A 244 0.90 -17.99 -14.96
CA GLY A 244 0.27 -18.18 -16.27
C GLY A 244 -1.26 -18.22 -16.18
N LEU A 245 -1.80 -18.98 -15.21
CA LEU A 245 -3.24 -19.09 -15.01
C LEU A 245 -3.87 -17.74 -14.60
N LEU A 246 -3.29 -17.04 -13.63
CA LEU A 246 -3.82 -15.75 -13.19
C LEU A 246 -3.71 -14.67 -14.25
N CYS A 247 -2.61 -14.61 -15.01
CA CYS A 247 -2.49 -13.70 -16.14
C CYS A 247 -3.52 -14.00 -17.24
N LEU A 248 -3.83 -15.27 -17.48
CA LEU A 248 -4.86 -15.68 -18.44
C LEU A 248 -6.27 -15.29 -17.99
N LEU A 249 -6.56 -15.47 -16.69
CA LEU A 249 -7.87 -15.14 -16.10
C LEU A 249 -8.07 -13.63 -15.91
N LEU A 250 -7.02 -12.91 -15.58
CA LEU A 250 -7.04 -11.49 -15.20
C LEU A 250 -6.03 -10.68 -16.03
N PRO A 251 -6.20 -10.59 -17.35
CA PRO A 251 -5.21 -9.96 -18.24
C PRO A 251 -4.97 -8.48 -17.92
N MET A 252 -5.95 -7.78 -17.37
CA MET A 252 -5.81 -6.37 -16.97
C MET A 252 -4.86 -6.18 -15.78
N ALA A 253 -4.73 -7.18 -14.90
CA ALA A 253 -3.81 -7.17 -13.76
C ALA A 253 -2.48 -7.90 -14.07
N ALA A 254 -2.30 -8.40 -15.28
CA ALA A 254 -1.14 -9.20 -15.66
C ALA A 254 0.23 -8.54 -15.36
N PRO A 255 0.47 -7.23 -15.57
CA PRO A 255 1.75 -6.60 -15.23
C PRO A 255 2.12 -6.76 -13.76
N LEU A 256 1.14 -6.59 -12.88
CA LEU A 256 1.34 -6.68 -11.43
C LEU A 256 1.54 -8.13 -10.99
N ILE A 257 0.68 -9.04 -11.49
CA ILE A 257 0.78 -10.49 -11.26
C ILE A 257 2.15 -11.01 -11.72
N MET A 258 2.55 -10.67 -12.93
CA MET A 258 3.87 -11.03 -13.48
C MET A 258 4.99 -10.58 -12.57
N SER A 259 4.97 -9.33 -12.10
CA SER A 259 6.02 -8.76 -11.24
C SER A 259 6.17 -9.56 -9.94
N PHE A 260 5.07 -9.87 -9.27
CA PHE A 260 5.08 -10.64 -8.02
C PHE A 260 5.62 -12.06 -8.22
N PHE A 261 5.09 -12.78 -9.21
CA PHE A 261 5.53 -14.15 -9.46
C PHE A 261 6.94 -14.24 -10.04
N LEU A 262 7.38 -13.22 -10.81
CA LEU A 262 8.77 -13.12 -11.26
C LEU A 262 9.73 -12.99 -10.08
N GLY A 263 9.39 -12.17 -9.07
CA GLY A 263 10.17 -12.06 -7.84
C GLY A 263 10.32 -13.41 -7.15
N MET A 264 9.22 -14.14 -6.95
CA MET A 264 9.25 -15.47 -6.37
C MET A 264 10.06 -16.46 -7.22
N ALA A 265 9.94 -16.40 -8.56
CA ALA A 265 10.68 -17.27 -9.46
C ALA A 265 12.20 -17.01 -9.40
N ILE A 266 12.61 -15.74 -9.30
CA ILE A 266 14.02 -15.35 -9.10
C ILE A 266 14.57 -15.98 -7.82
N LYS A 267 13.81 -15.90 -6.71
CA LYS A 267 14.20 -16.49 -5.43
C LYS A 267 14.36 -18.01 -5.53
N GLU A 268 13.36 -18.72 -6.02
CA GLU A 268 13.38 -20.17 -6.14
C GLU A 268 14.40 -20.69 -7.18
N SER A 269 14.77 -19.85 -8.16
CA SER A 269 15.82 -20.17 -9.14
C SER A 269 17.24 -20.05 -8.58
N GLU A 270 17.40 -19.48 -7.38
CA GLU A 270 18.71 -19.23 -6.73
C GLU A 270 19.70 -18.45 -7.62
N ILE A 271 19.17 -17.57 -8.50
CA ILE A 271 20.00 -16.68 -9.31
C ILE A 271 20.44 -15.51 -8.42
N VAL A 272 21.49 -15.76 -7.62
CA VAL A 272 21.99 -14.84 -6.58
C VAL A 272 22.14 -13.39 -7.07
N PRO A 273 22.71 -13.09 -8.25
CA PRO A 273 22.82 -11.71 -8.71
C PRO A 273 21.48 -11.00 -8.92
N TYR A 274 20.45 -11.71 -9.38
CA TYR A 274 19.12 -11.14 -9.55
C TYR A 274 18.37 -11.03 -8.23
N GLN A 275 18.53 -12.00 -7.36
CA GLN A 275 17.95 -11.97 -6.02
C GLN A 275 18.46 -10.76 -5.23
N ASP A 276 19.78 -10.58 -5.18
CA ASP A 276 20.40 -9.43 -4.51
C ASP A 276 19.98 -8.09 -5.11
N LEU A 277 19.93 -7.99 -6.45
CA LEU A 277 19.44 -6.81 -7.15
C LEU A 277 17.99 -6.47 -6.78
N VAL A 278 17.11 -7.48 -6.75
CA VAL A 278 15.66 -7.27 -6.56
C VAL A 278 15.34 -7.01 -5.09
N GLU A 279 15.89 -7.79 -4.16
CA GLU A 279 15.57 -7.68 -2.73
C GLU A 279 16.22 -6.46 -2.07
N ASN A 280 17.45 -6.09 -2.48
CA ASN A 280 18.21 -5.04 -1.82
C ASN A 280 18.23 -3.72 -2.62
N THR A 281 18.33 -3.76 -3.95
CA THR A 281 18.47 -2.54 -4.74
C THR A 281 17.13 -2.03 -5.26
N LEU A 282 16.41 -2.85 -6.02
CA LEU A 282 15.18 -2.40 -6.68
C LEU A 282 14.06 -2.14 -5.68
N LEU A 283 13.86 -3.01 -4.70
CA LEU A 283 12.83 -2.85 -3.68
C LEU A 283 13.03 -1.55 -2.89
N TYR A 284 14.22 -1.31 -2.37
CA TYR A 284 14.47 -0.12 -1.55
C TYR A 284 14.52 1.16 -2.38
N THR A 285 15.07 1.12 -3.59
CA THR A 285 15.03 2.27 -4.51
C THR A 285 13.59 2.61 -4.90
N GLY A 286 12.79 1.60 -5.28
CA GLY A 286 11.38 1.78 -5.59
C GLY A 286 10.59 2.34 -4.41
N THR A 287 10.82 1.81 -3.21
CA THR A 287 10.14 2.27 -1.98
C THR A 287 10.53 3.70 -1.61
N LEU A 288 11.81 4.07 -1.75
CA LEU A 288 12.28 5.44 -1.51
C LEU A 288 11.63 6.43 -2.48
N MET A 289 11.66 6.13 -3.79
CA MET A 289 11.05 6.97 -4.81
C MET A 289 9.55 7.09 -4.61
N LEU A 290 8.89 5.99 -4.27
CA LEU A 290 7.48 5.97 -3.97
C LEU A 290 7.13 6.87 -2.77
N GLY A 291 7.84 6.73 -1.65
CA GLY A 291 7.63 7.56 -0.47
C GLY A 291 7.83 9.05 -0.76
N LEU A 292 8.89 9.41 -1.48
CA LEU A 292 9.18 10.79 -1.85
C LEU A 292 8.09 11.37 -2.77
N LEU A 293 7.70 10.64 -3.81
CA LEU A 293 6.63 11.06 -4.73
C LEU A 293 5.29 11.21 -4.00
N LEU A 294 4.91 10.26 -3.17
CA LEU A 294 3.69 10.36 -2.36
C LEU A 294 3.70 11.60 -1.47
N GLY A 295 4.83 11.92 -0.86
CA GLY A 295 4.98 13.14 -0.06
C GLY A 295 4.77 14.40 -0.89
N THR A 296 5.38 14.49 -2.06
CA THR A 296 5.24 15.66 -2.95
C THR A 296 3.88 15.76 -3.63
N LEU A 297 3.10 14.69 -3.65
CA LEU A 297 1.70 14.72 -4.08
C LEU A 297 0.73 15.21 -2.99
N CYS A 298 1.19 15.33 -1.73
CA CYS A 298 0.41 15.88 -0.61
C CYS A 298 0.35 17.40 -0.62
N GLU A 299 0.00 17.99 -1.75
CA GLU A 299 -0.25 19.43 -1.85
C GLU A 299 -1.60 19.80 -1.25
N ALA A 300 -1.68 20.96 -0.56
CA ALA A 300 -2.89 21.40 0.12
C ALA A 300 -4.11 21.54 -0.80
N SER A 301 -3.91 22.04 -2.01
CA SER A 301 -4.98 22.19 -3.01
C SER A 301 -5.60 20.85 -3.41
N THR A 302 -4.81 19.80 -3.51
CA THR A 302 -5.25 18.43 -3.87
C THR A 302 -6.03 17.77 -2.73
N LEU A 303 -5.56 17.92 -1.49
CA LEU A 303 -6.17 17.25 -0.32
C LEU A 303 -7.43 17.95 0.19
N LEU A 304 -7.63 19.23 -0.10
CA LEU A 304 -8.85 19.97 0.23
C LEU A 304 -10.06 19.62 -0.68
N ASN A 305 -9.89 18.73 -1.66
CA ASN A 305 -11.00 18.28 -2.49
C ASN A 305 -12.08 17.59 -1.60
N PRO A 306 -13.36 18.01 -1.66
CA PRO A 306 -14.42 17.41 -0.85
C PRO A 306 -14.59 15.89 -1.00
N LYS A 307 -14.19 15.33 -2.14
CA LYS A 307 -14.18 13.87 -2.36
C LYS A 307 -13.14 13.13 -1.52
N VAL A 308 -12.14 13.81 -0.96
CA VAL A 308 -11.08 13.18 -0.16
C VAL A 308 -11.57 12.76 1.23
N ALA A 309 -12.47 13.53 1.83
CA ALA A 309 -12.97 13.23 3.19
C ALA A 309 -13.64 11.83 3.31
N PRO A 310 -14.53 11.40 2.40
CA PRO A 310 -15.06 10.04 2.42
C PRO A 310 -13.97 8.96 2.26
N LEU A 311 -12.92 9.22 1.44
CA LEU A 311 -11.83 8.28 1.22
C LEU A 311 -11.04 8.00 2.50
N ILE A 312 -10.84 9.06 3.33
CA ILE A 312 -10.16 8.95 4.62
C ILE A 312 -10.92 7.98 5.55
N VAL A 313 -12.22 8.17 5.69
CA VAL A 313 -13.05 7.31 6.56
C VAL A 313 -13.09 5.86 6.04
N LEU A 314 -13.29 5.70 4.72
CA LEU A 314 -13.35 4.37 4.10
C LEU A 314 -12.03 3.61 4.22
N GLY A 315 -10.89 4.29 4.08
CA GLY A 315 -9.57 3.65 4.20
C GLY A 315 -9.30 3.10 5.61
N VAL A 316 -9.64 3.88 6.67
CA VAL A 316 -9.54 3.40 8.06
C VAL A 316 -10.46 2.20 8.30
N LEU A 317 -11.72 2.31 7.84
CA LEU A 317 -12.70 1.22 7.97
C LEU A 317 -12.25 -0.05 7.23
N ALA A 318 -11.72 0.11 6.02
CA ALA A 318 -11.23 -1.01 5.22
C ALA A 318 -10.21 -1.85 6.01
N LEU A 319 -9.19 -1.19 6.53
CA LEU A 319 -8.11 -1.86 7.28
C LEU A 319 -8.58 -2.40 8.63
N ALA A 320 -9.44 -1.66 9.34
CA ALA A 320 -9.97 -2.10 10.63
C ALA A 320 -10.82 -3.38 10.45
N VAL A 321 -11.68 -3.41 9.44
CA VAL A 321 -12.52 -4.59 9.13
C VAL A 321 -11.65 -5.75 8.63
N SER A 322 -10.70 -5.50 7.72
CA SER A 322 -9.78 -6.55 7.23
C SER A 322 -8.99 -7.19 8.36
N GLY A 323 -8.43 -6.38 9.26
CA GLY A 323 -7.71 -6.90 10.42
C GLY A 323 -8.60 -7.70 11.38
N ALA A 324 -9.78 -7.15 11.71
CA ALA A 324 -10.72 -7.80 12.62
C ALA A 324 -11.25 -9.13 12.04
N VAL A 325 -11.71 -9.11 10.79
CA VAL A 325 -12.25 -10.31 10.14
C VAL A 325 -11.14 -11.32 9.82
N GLY A 326 -9.92 -10.86 9.52
CA GLY A 326 -8.74 -11.73 9.42
C GLY A 326 -8.47 -12.51 10.71
N ILE A 327 -8.52 -11.83 11.88
CA ILE A 327 -8.41 -12.50 13.19
C ILE A 327 -9.55 -13.51 13.38
N LEU A 328 -10.79 -13.19 12.99
CA LEU A 328 -11.90 -14.14 13.02
C LEU A 328 -11.62 -15.37 12.13
N GLY A 329 -11.00 -15.18 10.96
CA GLY A 329 -10.49 -16.28 10.14
C GLY A 329 -9.49 -17.17 10.89
N GLY A 330 -8.61 -16.56 11.69
CA GLY A 330 -7.73 -17.28 12.61
C GLY A 330 -8.49 -18.13 13.65
N TYR A 331 -9.59 -17.59 14.21
CA TYR A 331 -10.47 -18.37 15.12
C TYR A 331 -11.18 -19.50 14.40
N VAL A 332 -11.62 -19.31 13.17
CA VAL A 332 -12.24 -20.37 12.36
C VAL A 332 -11.25 -21.52 12.18
N VAL A 333 -10.01 -21.24 11.85
CA VAL A 333 -8.96 -22.27 11.76
C VAL A 333 -8.69 -22.93 13.12
N TYR A 334 -8.66 -22.15 14.21
CA TYR A 334 -8.53 -22.66 15.57
C TYR A 334 -9.61 -23.68 15.90
N TRP A 335 -10.87 -23.43 15.53
CA TRP A 335 -11.97 -24.37 15.74
C TRP A 335 -11.84 -25.63 14.88
N PHE A 336 -11.50 -25.48 13.60
CA PHE A 336 -11.25 -26.62 12.71
C PHE A 336 -10.11 -27.52 13.20
N LYS A 337 -9.07 -26.93 13.77
CA LYS A 337 -7.94 -27.66 14.37
C LYS A 337 -8.18 -28.06 15.84
N LYS A 338 -9.43 -28.03 16.31
CA LYS A 338 -9.84 -28.44 17.67
C LYS A 338 -9.03 -27.74 18.78
N GLY A 339 -8.71 -26.49 18.58
CA GLY A 339 -7.95 -25.72 19.54
C GLY A 339 -6.43 -25.76 19.34
N ASP A 340 -5.91 -26.52 18.39
CA ASP A 340 -4.47 -26.60 18.10
C ASP A 340 -4.03 -25.62 17.01
N PHE A 341 -4.29 -24.35 17.26
CA PHE A 341 -3.90 -23.24 16.40
C PHE A 341 -3.87 -21.92 17.19
N ASN A 342 -3.05 -20.97 16.77
CA ASN A 342 -3.01 -19.63 17.38
C ASN A 342 -3.80 -18.64 16.53
N PRO A 343 -4.92 -18.07 17.02
CA PRO A 343 -5.76 -17.15 16.25
C PRO A 343 -5.06 -15.85 15.85
N VAL A 344 -3.95 -15.50 16.50
CA VAL A 344 -3.12 -14.32 16.15
C VAL A 344 -2.66 -14.35 14.70
N VAL A 345 -2.44 -15.55 14.13
CA VAL A 345 -2.07 -15.73 12.72
C VAL A 345 -3.08 -15.12 11.77
N GLY A 346 -4.34 -14.97 12.20
CA GLY A 346 -5.41 -14.37 11.40
C GLY A 346 -5.10 -12.96 10.91
N ILE A 347 -4.36 -12.14 11.70
CA ILE A 347 -3.97 -10.79 11.27
C ILE A 347 -3.02 -10.80 10.06
N ALA A 348 -2.25 -11.88 9.91
CA ALA A 348 -1.30 -12.02 8.82
C ALA A 348 -1.97 -12.23 7.44
N GLY A 349 -3.28 -12.59 7.41
CA GLY A 349 -4.03 -12.67 6.17
C GLY A 349 -4.18 -11.32 5.44
N VAL A 350 -4.03 -10.22 6.16
CA VAL A 350 -3.94 -8.87 5.56
C VAL A 350 -2.59 -8.74 4.85
N SER A 351 -2.58 -8.46 3.55
CA SER A 351 -1.42 -8.70 2.65
C SER A 351 -0.25 -7.72 2.75
N CYS A 352 -0.07 -7.03 3.87
CA CYS A 352 1.09 -6.16 4.11
C CYS A 352 2.34 -7.00 4.44
N VAL A 353 3.03 -7.50 3.42
CA VAL A 353 4.20 -8.39 3.55
C VAL A 353 5.47 -7.61 3.94
N PRO A 354 6.29 -8.07 4.88
CA PRO A 354 6.04 -9.12 5.88
C PRO A 354 5.45 -8.55 7.19
N THR A 355 4.97 -7.32 7.19
CA THR A 355 4.64 -6.53 8.39
C THR A 355 3.60 -7.24 9.27
N THR A 356 2.48 -7.69 8.69
CA THR A 356 1.40 -8.32 9.46
C THR A 356 1.79 -9.69 10.01
N ALA A 357 2.65 -10.42 9.31
CA ALA A 357 3.21 -11.67 9.83
C ALA A 357 4.16 -11.41 11.03
N LYS A 358 4.98 -10.35 10.98
CA LYS A 358 5.82 -9.92 12.11
C LYS A 358 4.96 -9.47 13.30
N ILE A 359 3.86 -8.77 13.05
CA ILE A 359 2.92 -8.38 14.11
C ILE A 359 2.32 -9.61 14.81
N ALA A 360 1.94 -10.64 14.04
CA ALA A 360 1.47 -11.90 14.60
C ALA A 360 2.55 -12.56 15.48
N GLN A 361 3.78 -12.63 15.00
CA GLN A 361 4.91 -13.21 15.76
C GLN A 361 5.18 -12.43 17.05
N HIS A 362 5.34 -11.12 16.98
CA HIS A 362 5.59 -10.29 18.16
C HIS A 362 4.45 -10.37 19.19
N ALA A 363 3.20 -10.45 18.73
CA ALA A 363 2.07 -10.60 19.64
C ALA A 363 2.05 -11.97 20.35
N ALA A 364 2.63 -13.01 19.75
CA ALA A 364 2.82 -14.30 20.39
C ALA A 364 4.01 -14.28 21.35
N GLU A 365 5.15 -13.73 20.93
CA GLU A 365 6.37 -13.58 21.75
C GLU A 365 6.17 -12.70 22.98
N ASP A 366 5.31 -11.67 22.91
CA ASP A 366 4.96 -10.81 24.06
C ASP A 366 4.36 -11.60 25.24
N GLU A 367 3.72 -12.76 24.98
CA GLU A 367 3.11 -13.61 26.01
C GLU A 367 3.94 -14.85 26.32
N ASP A 368 4.57 -15.46 25.30
CA ASP A 368 5.50 -16.59 25.45
C ASP A 368 6.68 -16.42 24.46
N PRO A 369 7.91 -16.11 24.98
CA PRO A 369 9.09 -15.91 24.13
C PRO A 369 9.49 -17.13 23.28
N PHE A 370 8.96 -18.31 23.55
CA PHE A 370 9.24 -19.54 22.80
C PHE A 370 8.15 -19.83 21.75
N SER A 371 7.08 -19.05 21.71
CA SER A 371 6.00 -19.25 20.74
C SER A 371 6.43 -18.85 19.34
N VAL A 372 6.36 -19.79 18.39
CA VAL A 372 6.73 -19.58 16.99
C VAL A 372 5.49 -19.71 16.10
N VAL A 373 5.02 -18.58 15.55
CA VAL A 373 3.90 -18.54 14.62
C VAL A 373 4.29 -18.04 13.23
N MET A 374 5.50 -17.48 13.08
CA MET A 374 5.99 -16.81 11.87
C MET A 374 5.83 -17.63 10.59
N PRO A 375 6.21 -18.92 10.51
CA PRO A 375 6.11 -19.67 9.25
C PRO A 375 4.65 -19.79 8.76
N VAL A 376 3.70 -20.04 9.68
CA VAL A 376 2.27 -20.12 9.34
C VAL A 376 1.70 -18.74 9.01
N ALA A 377 2.13 -17.71 9.73
CA ALA A 377 1.76 -16.33 9.48
C ALA A 377 2.25 -15.86 8.10
N MET A 378 3.48 -16.19 7.73
CA MET A 378 4.00 -15.89 6.37
C MET A 378 3.22 -16.61 5.28
N GLY A 379 2.82 -17.87 5.51
CA GLY A 379 1.94 -18.59 4.58
C GLY A 379 0.59 -17.89 4.38
N ALA A 380 -0.05 -17.45 5.46
CA ALA A 380 -1.30 -16.69 5.42
C ALA A 380 -1.11 -15.33 4.72
N ASN A 381 0.01 -14.67 4.96
CA ASN A 381 0.36 -13.37 4.38
C ASN A 381 0.54 -13.45 2.85
N ILE A 382 1.28 -14.44 2.35
CA ILE A 382 1.42 -14.70 0.91
C ILE A 382 0.06 -15.05 0.29
N GLY A 383 -0.75 -15.86 1.00
CA GLY A 383 -2.13 -16.14 0.62
C GLY A 383 -2.95 -14.86 0.46
N GLY A 384 -2.80 -13.91 1.39
CA GLY A 384 -3.41 -12.58 1.34
C GLY A 384 -3.07 -11.83 0.06
N VAL A 385 -1.79 -11.77 -0.29
CA VAL A 385 -1.34 -11.10 -1.54
C VAL A 385 -2.00 -11.70 -2.78
N ILE A 386 -2.06 -13.03 -2.87
CA ILE A 386 -2.68 -13.71 -4.02
C ILE A 386 -4.19 -13.42 -4.06
N VAL A 387 -4.89 -13.48 -2.92
CA VAL A 387 -6.33 -13.22 -2.85
C VAL A 387 -6.64 -11.75 -3.17
N SER A 388 -5.87 -10.79 -2.64
CA SER A 388 -6.00 -9.36 -2.96
C SER A 388 -5.74 -9.09 -4.45
N ALA A 389 -4.74 -9.74 -5.06
CA ALA A 389 -4.48 -9.63 -6.50
C ALA A 389 -5.68 -10.11 -7.34
N ILE A 390 -6.29 -11.22 -6.93
CA ILE A 390 -7.49 -11.75 -7.58
C ILE A 390 -8.66 -10.78 -7.39
N ALA A 391 -8.91 -10.28 -6.19
CA ALA A 391 -9.99 -9.33 -5.90
C ALA A 391 -9.86 -8.04 -6.73
N CYS A 392 -8.67 -7.44 -6.75
CA CYS A 392 -8.38 -6.26 -7.56
C CYS A 392 -8.54 -6.52 -9.06
N GLY A 393 -8.04 -7.67 -9.55
CA GLY A 393 -8.19 -8.08 -10.94
C GLY A 393 -9.66 -8.27 -11.33
N VAL A 394 -10.47 -8.87 -10.46
CA VAL A 394 -11.92 -9.01 -10.65
C VAL A 394 -12.61 -7.66 -10.67
N PHE A 395 -12.25 -6.73 -9.77
CA PHE A 395 -12.82 -5.37 -9.78
C PHE A 395 -12.51 -4.64 -11.10
N ILE A 396 -11.27 -4.69 -11.56
CA ILE A 396 -10.88 -4.05 -12.81
C ILE A 396 -11.62 -4.68 -14.00
N ALA A 397 -11.74 -5.99 -14.06
CA ALA A 397 -12.41 -6.68 -15.14
C ALA A 397 -13.94 -6.46 -15.16
N THR A 398 -14.60 -6.54 -13.99
CA THR A 398 -16.07 -6.49 -13.91
C THR A 398 -16.62 -5.06 -13.93
N ILE A 399 -16.03 -4.15 -13.16
CA ILE A 399 -16.49 -2.77 -13.04
C ILE A 399 -16.10 -1.96 -14.29
N GLY A 400 -14.95 -2.27 -14.91
CA GLY A 400 -14.55 -1.72 -16.20
C GLY A 400 -15.53 -2.07 -17.33
N LEU A 401 -16.06 -3.29 -17.33
CA LEU A 401 -17.08 -3.73 -18.31
C LEU A 401 -18.41 -2.99 -18.14
N VAL A 402 -18.86 -2.76 -16.90
CA VAL A 402 -20.09 -2.00 -16.64
C VAL A 402 -19.99 -0.58 -17.21
N LYS A 403 -18.81 0.06 -17.11
CA LYS A 403 -18.57 1.40 -17.68
C LYS A 403 -18.63 1.45 -19.21
N GLN A 404 -18.42 0.33 -19.90
CA GLN A 404 -18.53 0.24 -21.37
C GLN A 404 -19.97 -0.05 -21.83
N LEU A 405 -20.84 -0.53 -20.93
CA LEU A 405 -22.22 -0.89 -21.23
C LEU A 405 -23.23 0.20 -20.84
N THR A 406 -22.80 1.21 -20.05
CA THR A 406 -23.56 2.42 -19.67
C THR A 406 -23.02 3.64 -20.39
#